data_8a3fdf979aa1fe20f2e4d0edba4b6894
#
_entry.id   8a3fdf979aa1fe20f2e4d0edba4b6894
#
_cell.length_a   1.000
_cell.length_b   1.000
_cell.length_c   1.000
_cell.angle_alpha   90.00
_cell.angle_beta   90.00
_cell.angle_gamma   90.00
#
_symmetry.space_group_name_H-M   'P 1'
#
loop_
_entity.id
_entity.type
_entity.pdbx_description
1 polymer ?
#
loop_
_entity_poly.entity_id
_entity_poly.type
_entity_poly.pdbx_seq_one_letter_code
_entity_poly.pdbx_strand_id
1 'polypeptide(L)'
;MDNAPVSTTVGEAASLGAKLLGATGVPGERAHRSAWLLAVTELWGLRSHGLLRLPYYLERLVEGGSNPAADLRTVRDGGATVALDGEAGLGHWQAWEAAGIAAERARTHGIAAVSVADSGHCGSLGLYAMRLAGAGLVGLVASNGPAAIAPWGGNRPLVSTSPIAAAFPAGERPVVVDLALSAVTRGKIAEHAASGKLLEEGWALDAGGRPTTDPDAALAGMVAPAGGAKGFALALLLEALTGGMVGPKLSTEVADPLAHAAAGRKQGLSHLVVAIDVETLDATGGALARLAELRDGVEAAGGRVPGRSRVHPDDVNPSEALQIAGPTASAIAAWAERMEVALPAGWTSPSA
;
A
#
# COMPACT_ATOMS: atom_id res chain seq x y z
N MET A 1 8.74 5.15 -29.07
CA MET A 1 7.80 4.33 -28.25
C MET A 1 6.52 5.13 -28.15
N ASP A 2 5.42 4.55 -28.56
CA ASP A 2 4.12 5.22 -28.49
C ASP A 2 3.73 5.37 -27.00
N ASN A 3 3.74 6.58 -26.50
CA ASN A 3 3.53 6.91 -25.08
C ASN A 3 2.03 7.11 -24.79
N ALA A 4 1.16 6.65 -25.73
CA ALA A 4 -0.28 6.78 -25.60
C ALA A 4 -0.83 5.94 -24.44
N PRO A 5 -1.77 6.47 -23.66
CA PRO A 5 -2.43 5.69 -22.63
C PRO A 5 -3.26 4.57 -23.25
N VAL A 6 -3.34 3.43 -22.56
CA VAL A 6 -4.19 2.29 -22.95
C VAL A 6 -5.51 2.39 -22.21
N SER A 7 -6.63 2.28 -22.97
CA SER A 7 -7.97 2.16 -22.43
C SER A 7 -8.32 0.68 -22.27
N THR A 8 -8.76 0.28 -21.09
CA THR A 8 -9.13 -1.09 -20.74
C THR A 8 -10.22 -1.07 -19.66
N THR A 9 -10.55 -2.21 -19.09
CA THR A 9 -11.40 -2.31 -17.91
C THR A 9 -10.61 -2.79 -16.69
N VAL A 10 -11.14 -2.54 -15.48
CA VAL A 10 -10.54 -3.05 -14.24
C VAL A 10 -10.39 -4.56 -14.31
N GLY A 11 -11.40 -5.29 -14.81
CA GLY A 11 -11.38 -6.74 -14.93
C GLY A 11 -10.34 -7.27 -15.91
N GLU A 12 -10.19 -6.63 -17.07
CA GLU A 12 -9.17 -7.01 -18.06
C GLU A 12 -7.75 -6.77 -17.53
N ALA A 13 -7.51 -5.62 -16.91
CA ALA A 13 -6.22 -5.30 -16.31
C ALA A 13 -5.87 -6.27 -15.16
N ALA A 14 -6.84 -6.57 -14.29
CA ALA A 14 -6.67 -7.54 -13.22
C ALA A 14 -6.43 -8.96 -13.76
N SER A 15 -7.16 -9.38 -14.81
CA SER A 15 -6.98 -10.69 -15.46
C SER A 15 -5.58 -10.82 -16.07
N LEU A 16 -5.10 -9.80 -16.76
CA LEU A 16 -3.74 -9.79 -17.31
C LEU A 16 -2.70 -9.88 -16.17
N GLY A 17 -2.84 -9.05 -15.13
CA GLY A 17 -1.95 -9.07 -13.98
C GLY A 17 -1.93 -10.44 -13.28
N ALA A 18 -3.11 -11.08 -13.13
CA ALA A 18 -3.22 -12.41 -12.54
C ALA A 18 -2.51 -13.49 -13.37
N LYS A 19 -2.64 -13.44 -14.71
CA LYS A 19 -1.93 -14.37 -15.62
C LYS A 19 -0.41 -14.19 -15.50
N LEU A 20 0.08 -12.94 -15.47
CA LEU A 20 1.50 -12.63 -15.32
C LEU A 20 2.05 -13.12 -13.97
N LEU A 21 1.35 -12.85 -12.87
CA LEU A 21 1.71 -13.35 -11.55
C LEU A 21 1.66 -14.90 -11.50
N GLY A 22 0.64 -15.51 -12.12
CA GLY A 22 0.52 -16.96 -12.24
C GLY A 22 1.66 -17.59 -13.01
N ALA A 23 2.14 -16.94 -14.08
CA ALA A 23 3.29 -17.40 -14.87
C ALA A 23 4.61 -17.42 -14.06
N THR A 24 4.69 -16.66 -12.95
CA THR A 24 5.83 -16.75 -12.00
C THR A 24 5.65 -17.81 -10.92
N GLY A 25 4.55 -18.58 -10.94
CA GLY A 25 4.25 -19.62 -9.94
C GLY A 25 3.39 -19.18 -8.77
N VAL A 26 2.84 -17.97 -8.76
CA VAL A 26 1.89 -17.53 -7.73
C VAL A 26 0.56 -18.29 -7.92
N PRO A 27 0.00 -18.94 -6.86
CA PRO A 27 -1.29 -19.66 -6.96
C PRO A 27 -2.43 -18.74 -7.44
N GLY A 28 -3.34 -19.30 -8.27
CA GLY A 28 -4.33 -18.54 -9.03
C GLY A 28 -5.17 -17.57 -8.21
N GLU A 29 -5.70 -17.98 -7.05
CA GLU A 29 -6.49 -17.09 -6.18
C GLU A 29 -5.66 -15.93 -5.62
N ARG A 30 -4.41 -16.20 -5.19
CA ARG A 30 -3.48 -15.19 -4.66
C ARG A 30 -3.02 -14.22 -5.77
N ALA A 31 -2.76 -14.76 -6.97
CA ALA A 31 -2.44 -13.99 -8.16
C ALA A 31 -3.60 -13.06 -8.54
N HIS A 32 -4.83 -13.59 -8.59
CA HIS A 32 -6.04 -12.83 -8.89
C HIS A 32 -6.29 -11.74 -7.84
N ARG A 33 -6.25 -12.07 -6.55
CA ARG A 33 -6.45 -11.08 -5.48
C ARG A 33 -5.42 -9.95 -5.55
N SER A 34 -4.14 -10.29 -5.71
CA SER A 34 -3.07 -9.28 -5.82
C SER A 34 -3.26 -8.37 -7.04
N ALA A 35 -3.54 -8.93 -8.20
CA ALA A 35 -3.77 -8.18 -9.42
C ALA A 35 -5.04 -7.32 -9.34
N TRP A 36 -6.11 -7.82 -8.74
CA TRP A 36 -7.35 -7.08 -8.51
C TRP A 36 -7.11 -5.84 -7.65
N LEU A 37 -6.40 -5.99 -6.53
CA LEU A 37 -6.08 -4.87 -5.64
C LEU A 37 -5.20 -3.82 -6.32
N LEU A 38 -4.28 -4.23 -7.20
CA LEU A 38 -3.50 -3.30 -8.03
C LEU A 38 -4.38 -2.53 -9.02
N ALA A 39 -5.31 -3.20 -9.71
CA ALA A 39 -6.22 -2.57 -10.65
C ALA A 39 -7.20 -1.61 -9.95
N VAL A 40 -7.72 -1.98 -8.78
CA VAL A 40 -8.56 -1.10 -7.95
C VAL A 40 -7.77 0.12 -7.47
N THR A 41 -6.51 -0.06 -7.09
CA THR A 41 -5.63 1.06 -6.69
C THR A 41 -5.38 2.03 -7.85
N GLU A 42 -5.23 1.50 -9.08
CA GLU A 42 -5.15 2.32 -10.30
C GLU A 42 -6.44 3.10 -10.53
N LEU A 43 -7.61 2.44 -10.39
CA LEU A 43 -8.94 3.07 -10.49
C LEU A 43 -9.12 4.20 -9.46
N TRP A 44 -8.58 4.06 -8.25
CA TRP A 44 -8.59 5.11 -7.23
C TRP A 44 -7.69 6.31 -7.57
N GLY A 45 -6.92 6.23 -8.67
CA GLY A 45 -5.97 7.26 -9.10
C GLY A 45 -4.64 7.23 -8.33
N LEU A 46 -4.40 6.20 -7.52
CA LEU A 46 -3.16 6.01 -6.76
C LEU A 46 -2.11 5.25 -7.58
N ARG A 47 -1.79 5.75 -8.77
CA ARG A 47 -0.94 5.10 -9.78
C ARG A 47 0.40 4.62 -9.23
N SER A 48 1.00 5.36 -8.30
CA SER A 48 2.28 4.98 -7.66
C SER A 48 2.24 3.65 -6.88
N HIS A 49 1.04 3.17 -6.53
CA HIS A 49 0.77 1.93 -5.80
C HIS A 49 -0.14 0.97 -6.59
N GLY A 50 -0.54 1.35 -7.80
CA GLY A 50 -1.36 0.59 -8.73
C GLY A 50 -0.54 -0.25 -9.71
N LEU A 51 -1.03 -0.35 -10.94
CA LEU A 51 -0.46 -1.18 -12.01
C LEU A 51 0.97 -0.79 -12.40
N LEU A 52 1.40 0.44 -12.16
CA LEU A 52 2.80 0.86 -12.28
C LEU A 52 3.75 -0.07 -11.52
N ARG A 53 3.28 -0.70 -10.44
CA ARG A 53 4.09 -1.59 -9.60
C ARG A 53 4.09 -3.04 -10.04
N LEU A 54 3.23 -3.45 -10.95
CA LEU A 54 3.17 -4.84 -11.40
C LEU A 54 4.52 -5.34 -11.96
N PRO A 55 5.23 -4.61 -12.85
CA PRO A 55 6.57 -5.00 -13.31
C PRO A 55 7.57 -5.22 -12.17
N TYR A 56 7.55 -4.38 -11.16
CA TYR A 56 8.40 -4.49 -9.98
C TYR A 56 8.13 -5.79 -9.19
N TYR A 57 6.86 -6.20 -9.03
CA TYR A 57 6.55 -7.47 -8.34
C TYR A 57 6.94 -8.67 -9.18
N LEU A 58 6.76 -8.62 -10.50
CA LEU A 58 7.18 -9.67 -11.43
C LEU A 58 8.69 -9.87 -11.39
N GLU A 59 9.47 -8.78 -11.45
CA GLU A 59 10.93 -8.83 -11.34
C GLU A 59 11.36 -9.52 -10.04
N ARG A 60 10.78 -9.15 -8.91
CA ARG A 60 11.11 -9.74 -7.61
C ARG A 60 10.76 -11.22 -7.50
N LEU A 61 9.65 -11.64 -8.11
CA LEU A 61 9.27 -13.06 -8.17
C LEU A 61 10.25 -13.86 -9.01
N VAL A 62 10.65 -13.35 -10.17
CA VAL A 62 11.61 -14.01 -11.08
C VAL A 62 13.01 -14.06 -10.48
N GLU A 63 13.45 -12.98 -9.81
CA GLU A 63 14.79 -12.89 -9.20
C GLU A 63 14.87 -13.55 -7.80
N GLY A 64 13.76 -14.10 -7.27
CA GLY A 64 13.72 -14.80 -5.98
C GLY A 64 13.64 -13.89 -4.75
N GLY A 65 13.43 -12.60 -4.93
CA GLY A 65 13.21 -11.64 -3.83
C GLY A 65 11.80 -11.69 -3.23
N SER A 66 10.89 -12.40 -3.89
CA SER A 66 9.57 -12.77 -3.36
C SER A 66 9.32 -14.25 -3.61
N ASN A 67 8.71 -14.94 -2.66
CA ASN A 67 8.35 -16.35 -2.78
C ASN A 67 6.98 -16.48 -3.48
N PRO A 68 6.90 -17.01 -4.71
CA PRO A 68 5.64 -17.17 -5.41
C PRO A 68 4.71 -18.19 -4.73
N ALA A 69 5.28 -19.22 -4.13
CA ALA A 69 4.53 -20.30 -3.45
C ALA A 69 4.28 -20.01 -1.96
N ALA A 70 4.59 -18.77 -1.49
CA ALA A 70 4.41 -18.40 -0.09
C ALA A 70 3.01 -18.73 0.41
N ASP A 71 2.93 -19.25 1.62
CA ASP A 71 1.68 -19.37 2.36
C ASP A 71 1.56 -18.27 3.42
N LEU A 72 0.43 -18.18 4.08
CA LEU A 72 0.21 -17.31 5.23
C LEU A 72 0.05 -18.19 6.47
N ARG A 73 1.20 -18.47 7.10
CA ARG A 73 1.25 -19.46 8.17
C ARG A 73 0.98 -18.83 9.54
N THR A 74 0.04 -19.40 10.27
CA THR A 74 -0.19 -18.98 11.66
C THR A 74 0.96 -19.46 12.55
N VAL A 75 1.68 -18.52 13.14
CA VAL A 75 2.78 -18.76 14.09
C VAL A 75 2.23 -18.82 15.52
N ARG A 76 1.26 -17.95 15.83
CA ARG A 76 0.62 -17.88 17.13
C ARG A 76 -0.82 -17.44 16.98
N ASP A 77 -1.73 -18.08 17.67
CA ASP A 77 -3.14 -17.70 17.81
C ASP A 77 -3.45 -17.51 19.29
N GLY A 78 -3.78 -16.26 19.66
CA GLY A 78 -4.17 -15.86 21.01
C GLY A 78 -5.64 -15.44 21.09
N GLY A 79 -6.48 -15.86 20.14
CA GLY A 79 -7.89 -15.46 20.08
C GLY A 79 -8.04 -14.07 19.42
N ALA A 80 -7.99 -13.01 20.22
CA ALA A 80 -8.04 -11.63 19.72
C ALA A 80 -6.75 -11.20 18.98
N THR A 81 -5.64 -11.92 19.14
CA THR A 81 -4.37 -11.62 18.51
C THR A 81 -3.89 -12.81 17.70
N VAL A 82 -3.46 -12.57 16.43
CA VAL A 82 -2.92 -13.60 15.55
C VAL A 82 -1.61 -13.10 14.96
N ALA A 83 -0.56 -13.90 15.08
CA ALA A 83 0.73 -13.63 14.45
C ALA A 83 0.92 -14.59 13.26
N LEU A 84 1.15 -14.02 12.08
CA LEU A 84 1.29 -14.73 10.81
C LEU A 84 2.71 -14.55 10.26
N ASP A 85 3.20 -15.58 9.58
CA ASP A 85 4.42 -15.54 8.78
C ASP A 85 4.01 -15.54 7.30
N GLY A 86 4.46 -14.54 6.56
CA GLY A 86 4.15 -14.35 5.15
C GLY A 86 5.15 -15.02 4.21
N GLU A 87 6.20 -15.68 4.71
CA GLU A 87 7.17 -16.48 3.92
C GLU A 87 7.75 -15.73 2.71
N ALA A 88 7.97 -14.41 2.84
CA ALA A 88 8.41 -13.50 1.78
C ALA A 88 7.46 -13.42 0.58
N GLY A 89 6.17 -13.67 0.76
CA GLY A 89 5.16 -13.61 -0.29
C GLY A 89 4.78 -12.19 -0.71
N LEU A 90 3.82 -12.09 -1.64
CA LEU A 90 3.25 -10.81 -2.07
C LEU A 90 2.36 -10.23 -0.98
N GLY A 91 2.67 -9.03 -0.52
CA GLY A 91 1.95 -8.39 0.59
C GLY A 91 0.48 -8.09 0.30
N HIS A 92 0.06 -7.94 -0.97
CA HIS A 92 -1.32 -7.60 -1.31
C HIS A 92 -2.34 -8.63 -0.81
N TRP A 93 -2.20 -9.88 -1.23
CA TRP A 93 -3.13 -10.91 -0.80
C TRP A 93 -2.98 -11.23 0.70
N GLN A 94 -1.75 -11.14 1.24
CA GLN A 94 -1.47 -11.43 2.65
C GLN A 94 -2.12 -10.41 3.59
N ALA A 95 -1.99 -9.11 3.31
CA ALA A 95 -2.63 -8.07 4.08
C ALA A 95 -4.16 -8.09 3.93
N TRP A 96 -4.66 -8.51 2.75
CA TRP A 96 -6.09 -8.73 2.56
C TRP A 96 -6.62 -9.86 3.44
N GLU A 97 -5.95 -11.01 3.47
CA GLU A 97 -6.34 -12.13 4.34
C GLU A 97 -6.22 -11.77 5.82
N ALA A 98 -5.13 -11.09 6.22
CA ALA A 98 -4.97 -10.61 7.59
C ALA A 98 -6.12 -9.68 8.03
N ALA A 99 -6.61 -8.80 7.12
CA ALA A 99 -7.79 -7.98 7.39
C ALA A 99 -9.06 -8.82 7.56
N GLY A 100 -9.23 -9.90 6.79
CA GLY A 100 -10.34 -10.84 6.96
C GLY A 100 -10.32 -11.54 8.31
N ILE A 101 -9.15 -12.05 8.70
CA ILE A 101 -8.95 -12.69 10.03
C ILE A 101 -9.23 -11.67 11.15
N ALA A 102 -8.71 -10.44 11.03
CA ALA A 102 -8.93 -9.40 12.02
C ALA A 102 -10.43 -9.07 12.16
N ALA A 103 -11.18 -9.00 11.05
CA ALA A 103 -12.61 -8.75 11.07
C ALA A 103 -13.39 -9.87 11.78
N GLU A 104 -13.06 -11.14 11.50
CA GLU A 104 -13.68 -12.29 12.14
C GLU A 104 -13.44 -12.28 13.66
N ARG A 105 -12.19 -12.09 14.07
CA ARG A 105 -11.80 -12.07 15.48
C ARG A 105 -12.39 -10.88 16.24
N ALA A 106 -12.46 -9.70 15.62
CA ALA A 106 -13.04 -8.52 16.26
C ALA A 106 -14.53 -8.71 16.58
N ARG A 107 -15.30 -9.40 15.74
CA ARG A 107 -16.70 -9.73 16.04
C ARG A 107 -16.87 -10.60 17.29
N THR A 108 -15.88 -11.43 17.57
CA THR A 108 -15.93 -12.34 18.75
C THR A 108 -15.40 -11.65 20.00
N HIS A 109 -14.35 -10.83 19.86
CA HIS A 109 -13.59 -10.28 20.99
C HIS A 109 -13.77 -8.78 21.21
N GLY A 110 -14.52 -8.08 20.33
CA GLY A 110 -14.68 -6.63 20.32
C GLY A 110 -13.51 -5.87 19.71
N ILE A 111 -12.31 -6.43 19.77
CA ILE A 111 -11.09 -5.91 19.13
C ILE A 111 -10.20 -7.09 18.73
N ALA A 112 -9.50 -6.94 17.60
CA ALA A 112 -8.48 -7.92 17.20
C ALA A 112 -7.27 -7.22 16.58
N ALA A 113 -6.09 -7.83 16.76
CA ALA A 113 -4.85 -7.43 16.13
C ALA A 113 -4.22 -8.62 15.40
N VAL A 114 -3.97 -8.47 14.11
CA VAL A 114 -3.33 -9.47 13.26
C VAL A 114 -2.04 -8.89 12.70
N SER A 115 -0.93 -9.55 12.94
CA SER A 115 0.38 -9.18 12.39
C SER A 115 0.80 -10.14 11.29
N VAL A 116 1.51 -9.61 10.27
CA VAL A 116 2.14 -10.41 9.22
C VAL A 116 3.62 -10.05 9.19
N ALA A 117 4.47 -11.00 9.54
CA ALA A 117 5.92 -10.91 9.46
C ALA A 117 6.42 -11.46 8.13
N ASP A 118 7.64 -11.11 7.73
CA ASP A 118 8.31 -11.57 6.50
C ASP A 118 7.42 -11.51 5.26
N SER A 119 6.77 -10.38 5.04
CA SER A 119 5.93 -10.11 3.88
C SER A 119 6.65 -9.26 2.83
N GLY A 120 5.99 -9.00 1.70
CA GLY A 120 6.39 -8.05 0.68
C GLY A 120 5.57 -6.75 0.74
N HIS A 121 5.93 -5.78 -0.11
CA HIS A 121 5.17 -4.54 -0.26
C HIS A 121 3.71 -4.84 -0.63
N CYS A 122 2.76 -4.17 0.01
CA CYS A 122 1.32 -4.44 -0.11
C CYS A 122 0.50 -3.33 -0.78
N GLY A 123 1.15 -2.34 -1.41
CA GLY A 123 0.45 -1.24 -2.09
C GLY A 123 -0.20 -0.25 -1.13
N SER A 124 -1.43 0.19 -1.43
CA SER A 124 -2.20 1.15 -0.64
C SER A 124 -2.83 0.47 0.57
N LEU A 125 -2.53 0.95 1.77
CA LEU A 125 -3.09 0.39 3.02
C LEU A 125 -4.59 0.66 3.17
N GLY A 126 -5.10 1.69 2.50
CA GLY A 126 -6.51 2.02 2.48
C GLY A 126 -7.42 0.90 1.98
N LEU A 127 -6.92 -0.02 1.14
CA LEU A 127 -7.65 -1.20 0.67
C LEU A 127 -8.08 -2.10 1.86
N TYR A 128 -7.16 -2.37 2.76
CA TYR A 128 -7.35 -3.28 3.89
C TYR A 128 -8.16 -2.63 5.00
N ALA A 129 -7.90 -1.34 5.27
CA ALA A 129 -8.71 -0.57 6.20
C ALA A 129 -10.16 -0.47 5.72
N MET A 130 -10.38 -0.25 4.42
CA MET A 130 -11.72 -0.21 3.81
C MET A 130 -12.44 -1.56 3.92
N ARG A 131 -11.75 -2.69 3.75
CA ARG A 131 -12.30 -4.03 3.97
C ARG A 131 -12.91 -4.16 5.38
N LEU A 132 -12.19 -3.65 6.39
CA LEU A 132 -12.67 -3.66 7.77
C LEU A 132 -13.89 -2.73 7.96
N ALA A 133 -13.84 -1.53 7.40
CA ALA A 133 -14.97 -0.59 7.48
C ALA A 133 -16.21 -1.09 6.74
N GLY A 134 -16.05 -1.77 5.59
CA GLY A 134 -17.13 -2.46 4.88
C GLY A 134 -17.76 -3.59 5.68
N ALA A 135 -17.01 -4.17 6.62
CA ALA A 135 -17.52 -5.15 7.59
C ALA A 135 -18.16 -4.52 8.84
N GLY A 136 -18.33 -3.19 8.90
CA GLY A 136 -18.90 -2.46 10.02
C GLY A 136 -17.93 -2.15 11.18
N LEU A 137 -16.64 -2.35 10.97
CA LEU A 137 -15.60 -2.19 12.00
C LEU A 137 -14.78 -0.91 11.76
N VAL A 138 -14.16 -0.37 12.80
CA VAL A 138 -13.06 0.57 12.62
C VAL A 138 -11.79 -0.21 12.33
N GLY A 139 -11.16 0.07 11.20
CA GLY A 139 -9.90 -0.58 10.77
C GLY A 139 -8.71 0.34 10.89
N LEU A 140 -7.59 -0.18 11.38
CA LEU A 140 -6.28 0.47 11.38
C LEU A 140 -5.28 -0.49 10.74
N VAL A 141 -4.48 0.01 9.80
CA VAL A 141 -3.46 -0.79 9.10
C VAL A 141 -2.17 0.00 9.05
N ALA A 142 -1.08 -0.61 9.47
CA ALA A 142 0.26 -0.03 9.40
C ALA A 142 1.23 -1.01 8.75
N SER A 143 2.26 -0.46 8.13
CA SER A 143 3.36 -1.23 7.55
C SER A 143 4.67 -0.48 7.74
N ASN A 144 5.79 -1.22 7.81
CA ASN A 144 7.10 -0.62 7.63
C ASN A 144 7.52 -0.62 6.14
N GLY A 145 8.72 -0.19 5.88
CA GLY A 145 9.34 -0.13 4.54
C GLY A 145 10.82 0.23 4.68
N PRO A 146 11.52 0.49 3.58
CA PRO A 146 12.92 0.95 3.64
C PRO A 146 13.02 2.31 4.34
N ALA A 147 14.11 2.50 5.09
CA ALA A 147 14.37 3.75 5.79
C ALA A 147 14.40 4.94 4.82
N ALA A 148 13.63 5.98 5.12
CA ALA A 148 13.45 7.16 4.28
C ALA A 148 13.42 8.47 5.07
N ILE A 149 13.04 8.44 6.35
CA ILE A 149 12.92 9.61 7.23
C ILE A 149 14.02 9.55 8.29
N ALA A 150 14.75 10.66 8.48
CA ALA A 150 15.71 10.80 9.57
C ALA A 150 15.02 11.10 10.92
N PRO A 151 15.64 10.73 12.04
CA PRO A 151 15.25 11.25 13.35
C PRO A 151 15.21 12.79 13.33
N TRP A 152 14.31 13.37 14.11
CA TRP A 152 14.27 14.83 14.21
C TRP A 152 15.61 15.36 14.75
N GLY A 153 16.25 16.23 13.95
CA GLY A 153 17.61 16.71 14.22
C GLY A 153 18.73 15.74 13.80
N GLY A 154 18.40 14.56 13.26
CA GLY A 154 19.34 13.59 12.70
C GLY A 154 19.63 13.83 11.22
N ASN A 155 20.63 13.13 10.69
CA ASN A 155 21.10 13.28 9.31
C ASN A 155 21.24 11.94 8.55
N ARG A 156 20.63 10.88 9.06
CA ARG A 156 20.59 9.55 8.41
C ARG A 156 19.18 8.99 8.49
N PRO A 157 18.66 8.34 7.44
CA PRO A 157 17.35 7.72 7.48
C PRO A 157 17.34 6.58 8.50
N LEU A 158 16.28 6.51 9.30
CA LEU A 158 16.09 5.51 10.36
C LEU A 158 14.77 4.76 10.20
N VAL A 159 13.68 5.48 9.97
CA VAL A 159 12.34 4.89 9.81
C VAL A 159 11.87 5.01 8.37
N SER A 160 10.94 4.19 7.98
CA SER A 160 10.31 4.25 6.66
C SER A 160 9.50 5.54 6.49
N THR A 161 8.78 5.67 5.38
CA THR A 161 7.71 6.69 5.25
C THR A 161 6.56 6.43 6.21
N SER A 162 6.60 5.32 6.94
CA SER A 162 5.68 4.90 8.00
C SER A 162 4.22 5.06 7.58
N PRO A 163 3.77 4.30 6.56
CA PRO A 163 2.42 4.41 6.08
C PRO A 163 1.44 3.87 7.11
N ILE A 164 0.31 4.58 7.25
CA ILE A 164 -0.82 4.18 8.06
C ILE A 164 -2.12 4.47 7.32
N ALA A 165 -3.06 3.54 7.40
CA ALA A 165 -4.42 3.78 6.99
C ALA A 165 -5.39 3.49 8.13
N ALA A 166 -6.47 4.26 8.16
CA ALA A 166 -7.60 4.01 9.02
C ALA A 166 -8.88 4.16 8.21
N ALA A 167 -9.87 3.33 8.50
CA ALA A 167 -11.20 3.50 7.94
C ALA A 167 -12.26 3.19 8.99
N PHE A 168 -13.41 3.86 8.86
CA PHE A 168 -14.55 3.64 9.74
C PHE A 168 -15.86 3.73 8.97
N PRO A 169 -16.89 2.96 9.37
CA PRO A 169 -18.21 3.02 8.75
C PRO A 169 -18.84 4.40 9.01
N ALA A 170 -19.41 5.00 7.99
CA ALA A 170 -20.02 6.34 8.07
C ALA A 170 -21.22 6.46 7.12
N GLY A 171 -22.25 5.64 7.32
CA GLY A 171 -23.41 5.55 6.43
C GLY A 171 -23.10 4.69 5.20
N GLU A 172 -23.54 5.13 4.01
CA GLU A 172 -23.39 4.34 2.77
C GLU A 172 -21.95 4.10 2.33
N ARG A 173 -21.04 5.00 2.70
CA ARG A 173 -19.61 4.90 2.33
C ARG A 173 -18.73 5.15 3.54
N PRO A 174 -17.69 4.34 3.74
CA PRO A 174 -16.74 4.56 4.81
C PRO A 174 -15.90 5.81 4.57
N VAL A 175 -15.41 6.41 5.65
CA VAL A 175 -14.31 7.37 5.60
C VAL A 175 -13.01 6.58 5.60
N VAL A 176 -12.09 6.92 4.68
CA VAL A 176 -10.80 6.23 4.55
C VAL A 176 -9.67 7.24 4.58
N VAL A 177 -8.90 7.22 5.64
CA VAL A 177 -7.62 7.94 5.78
C VAL A 177 -6.51 6.99 5.39
N ASP A 178 -5.65 7.38 4.45
CA ASP A 178 -4.52 6.57 3.98
C ASP A 178 -3.39 7.54 3.63
N LEU A 179 -2.34 7.53 4.41
CA LEU A 179 -1.27 8.50 4.34
C LEU A 179 0.09 7.91 4.74
N ALA A 180 1.15 8.53 4.24
CA ALA A 180 2.50 8.37 4.76
C ALA A 180 2.82 9.50 5.75
N LEU A 181 3.73 9.26 6.68
CA LEU A 181 4.21 10.27 7.62
C LEU A 181 5.40 11.08 7.10
N SER A 182 5.76 10.93 5.82
CA SER A 182 6.66 11.84 5.11
C SER A 182 5.91 13.07 4.60
N ALA A 183 6.58 14.22 4.54
CA ALA A 183 6.02 15.46 4.01
C ALA A 183 5.62 15.34 2.55
N VAL A 184 6.34 14.51 1.80
CA VAL A 184 6.12 14.23 0.37
C VAL A 184 6.49 12.78 0.06
N THR A 185 5.98 12.23 -1.03
CA THR A 185 6.40 10.91 -1.52
C THR A 185 7.67 11.01 -2.37
N ARG A 186 8.53 9.98 -2.35
CA ARG A 186 9.69 9.91 -3.26
C ARG A 186 9.29 9.96 -4.73
N GLY A 187 8.13 9.40 -5.09
CA GLY A 187 7.60 9.49 -6.45
C GLY A 187 7.31 10.93 -6.88
N LYS A 188 6.80 11.77 -5.98
CA LYS A 188 6.56 13.19 -6.27
C LYS A 188 7.87 13.97 -6.44
N ILE A 189 8.89 13.64 -5.64
CA ILE A 189 10.23 14.20 -5.81
C ILE A 189 10.80 13.84 -7.19
N ALA A 190 10.68 12.57 -7.60
CA ALA A 190 11.14 12.10 -8.92
C ALA A 190 10.39 12.80 -10.09
N GLU A 191 9.10 13.08 -9.92
CA GLU A 191 8.32 13.86 -10.90
C GLU A 191 8.86 15.29 -11.05
N HIS A 192 9.22 15.94 -9.92
CA HIS A 192 9.84 17.26 -9.93
C HIS A 192 11.21 17.22 -10.61
N ALA A 193 12.06 16.23 -10.31
CA ALA A 193 13.35 16.04 -10.97
C ALA A 193 13.18 15.89 -12.49
N ALA A 194 12.28 15.02 -12.95
CA ALA A 194 12.01 14.78 -14.36
C ALA A 194 11.47 16.04 -15.10
N SER A 195 10.77 16.92 -14.37
CA SER A 195 10.20 18.17 -14.93
C SER A 195 11.06 19.41 -14.70
N GLY A 196 12.23 19.28 -14.05
CA GLY A 196 13.12 20.41 -13.72
C GLY A 196 12.51 21.40 -12.73
N LYS A 197 11.55 20.97 -11.90
CA LYS A 197 10.87 21.82 -10.92
C LYS A 197 11.51 21.69 -9.56
N LEU A 198 11.70 22.81 -8.87
CA LEU A 198 12.13 22.80 -7.47
C LEU A 198 11.04 22.19 -6.56
N LEU A 199 11.48 21.62 -5.44
CA LEU A 199 10.61 21.16 -4.38
C LEU A 199 10.11 22.32 -3.51
N GLU A 200 9.02 22.09 -2.78
CA GLU A 200 8.60 23.01 -1.73
C GLU A 200 9.55 22.91 -0.53
N GLU A 201 9.70 24.00 0.19
CA GLU A 201 10.49 24.04 1.42
C GLU A 201 9.94 23.04 2.46
N GLY A 202 10.83 22.35 3.16
CA GLY A 202 10.46 21.40 4.20
C GLY A 202 10.04 20.01 3.69
N TRP A 203 10.13 19.74 2.39
CA TRP A 203 9.82 18.41 1.85
C TRP A 203 10.94 17.40 2.00
N ALA A 204 12.18 17.84 1.89
CA ALA A 204 13.32 16.92 1.82
C ALA A 204 14.60 17.48 2.46
N LEU A 205 15.51 16.56 2.72
CA LEU A 205 16.88 16.82 3.16
C LEU A 205 17.84 16.22 2.14
N ASP A 206 19.00 16.87 1.94
CA ASP A 206 20.10 16.33 1.13
C ASP A 206 20.78 15.13 1.85
N ALA A 207 21.76 14.52 1.20
CA ALA A 207 22.53 13.40 1.77
C ALA A 207 23.30 13.76 3.06
N GLY A 208 23.51 15.05 3.31
CA GLY A 208 24.13 15.57 4.55
C GLY A 208 23.12 15.90 5.64
N GLY A 209 21.81 15.70 5.40
CA GLY A 209 20.75 16.00 6.36
C GLY A 209 20.34 17.48 6.41
N ARG A 210 20.73 18.30 5.43
CA ARG A 210 20.36 19.72 5.36
C ARG A 210 19.11 19.88 4.51
N PRO A 211 18.17 20.79 4.85
CA PRO A 211 17.02 21.09 4.02
C PRO A 211 17.42 21.42 2.58
N THR A 212 16.69 20.86 1.61
CA THR A 212 16.92 21.13 0.17
C THR A 212 15.61 21.29 -0.58
N THR A 213 15.61 22.14 -1.60
CA THR A 213 14.56 22.27 -2.61
C THR A 213 15.01 21.71 -3.97
N ASP A 214 16.25 21.24 -4.07
CA ASP A 214 16.77 20.56 -5.24
C ASP A 214 16.29 19.10 -5.26
N PRO A 215 15.50 18.67 -6.27
CA PRO A 215 14.96 17.33 -6.32
C PRO A 215 16.03 16.24 -6.49
N ASP A 216 17.14 16.49 -7.17
CA ASP A 216 18.21 15.51 -7.33
C ASP A 216 18.97 15.30 -6.03
N ALA A 217 19.26 16.37 -5.30
CA ALA A 217 19.84 16.30 -3.96
C ALA A 217 18.90 15.58 -2.98
N ALA A 218 17.57 15.76 -3.10
CA ALA A 218 16.56 15.10 -2.30
C ALA A 218 16.43 13.60 -2.61
N LEU A 219 16.55 13.18 -3.89
CA LEU A 219 16.56 11.77 -4.29
C LEU A 219 17.79 11.03 -3.75
N ALA A 220 18.94 11.70 -3.70
CA ALA A 220 20.16 11.19 -3.08
C ALA A 220 20.14 11.26 -1.54
N GLY A 221 19.21 11.99 -0.98
CA GLY A 221 19.05 12.22 0.46
C GLY A 221 17.84 11.49 1.06
N MET A 222 17.00 12.23 1.76
CA MET A 222 15.88 11.68 2.52
C MET A 222 14.67 12.63 2.53
N VAL A 223 13.49 12.08 2.79
CA VAL A 223 12.26 12.88 2.94
C VAL A 223 12.13 13.42 4.35
N ALA A 224 11.58 14.62 4.48
CA ALA A 224 11.26 15.20 5.78
C ALA A 224 9.99 14.54 6.37
N PRO A 225 9.85 14.46 7.69
CA PRO A 225 8.62 14.03 8.34
C PRO A 225 7.52 15.07 8.19
N ALA A 226 6.28 14.64 7.96
CA ALA A 226 5.12 15.53 7.91
C ALA A 226 4.91 16.22 9.26
N GLY A 227 4.83 17.55 9.27
CA GLY A 227 4.69 18.31 10.54
C GLY A 227 5.90 18.24 11.48
N GLY A 228 7.09 17.93 10.95
CA GLY A 228 8.35 18.00 11.67
C GLY A 228 8.49 16.97 12.80
N ALA A 229 8.88 17.40 14.01
CA ALA A 229 9.10 16.53 15.16
C ALA A 229 7.91 15.65 15.53
N LYS A 230 6.67 16.15 15.38
CA LYS A 230 5.45 15.39 15.69
C LYS A 230 5.26 14.24 14.72
N GLY A 231 5.47 14.47 13.40
CA GLY A 231 5.39 13.43 12.39
C GLY A 231 6.48 12.38 12.58
N PHE A 232 7.71 12.79 12.92
CA PHE A 232 8.76 11.83 13.26
C PHE A 232 8.38 10.97 14.47
N ALA A 233 7.83 11.56 15.54
CA ALA A 233 7.42 10.79 16.73
C ALA A 233 6.35 9.74 16.39
N LEU A 234 5.37 10.08 15.53
CA LEU A 234 4.39 9.11 15.02
C LEU A 234 5.03 8.05 14.12
N ALA A 235 5.97 8.43 13.25
CA ALA A 235 6.70 7.48 12.41
C ALA A 235 7.51 6.49 13.25
N LEU A 236 8.15 6.94 14.31
CA LEU A 236 8.86 6.08 15.26
C LEU A 236 7.92 5.11 15.99
N LEU A 237 6.72 5.58 16.39
CA LEU A 237 5.70 4.71 16.98
C LEU A 237 5.26 3.62 16.00
N LEU A 238 5.02 3.96 14.73
CA LEU A 238 4.63 2.97 13.72
C LEU A 238 5.77 1.99 13.43
N GLU A 239 7.02 2.44 13.41
CA GLU A 239 8.19 1.56 13.29
C GLU A 239 8.27 0.58 14.46
N ALA A 240 8.01 1.04 15.69
CA ALA A 240 7.99 0.18 16.86
C ALA A 240 6.87 -0.87 16.78
N LEU A 241 5.69 -0.49 16.27
CA LEU A 241 4.53 -1.39 16.12
C LEU A 241 4.66 -2.38 14.95
N THR A 242 5.48 -2.06 13.95
CA THR A 242 5.69 -2.90 12.76
C THR A 242 7.06 -3.57 12.81
N GLY A 243 8.11 -2.95 12.30
CA GLY A 243 9.45 -3.52 12.27
C GLY A 243 9.95 -3.99 13.64
N GLY A 244 9.69 -3.20 14.71
CA GLY A 244 10.13 -3.53 16.06
C GLY A 244 9.38 -4.68 16.73
N MET A 245 8.04 -4.66 16.68
CA MET A 245 7.21 -5.64 17.38
C MET A 245 6.93 -6.88 16.53
N VAL A 246 6.65 -6.70 15.25
CA VAL A 246 6.28 -7.79 14.34
C VAL A 246 7.54 -8.42 13.71
N GLY A 247 8.49 -7.60 13.25
CA GLY A 247 9.71 -8.09 12.59
C GLY A 247 9.45 -8.65 11.17
N PRO A 248 10.43 -9.29 10.54
CA PRO A 248 11.76 -9.63 11.07
C PRO A 248 12.80 -8.50 10.96
N LYS A 249 12.46 -7.36 10.32
CA LYS A 249 13.39 -6.28 10.00
C LYS A 249 12.92 -4.93 10.47
N LEU A 250 13.84 -4.13 10.98
CA LEU A 250 13.67 -2.69 11.07
C LEU A 250 13.84 -2.05 9.69
N SER A 251 13.32 -0.85 9.50
CA SER A 251 13.36 -0.12 8.23
C SER A 251 14.78 0.05 7.66
N THR A 252 15.80 0.15 8.50
CA THR A 252 17.22 0.23 8.10
C THR A 252 17.76 -1.06 7.48
N GLU A 253 17.10 -2.19 7.68
CA GLU A 253 17.50 -3.50 7.18
C GLU A 253 16.71 -3.88 5.90
N VAL A 254 15.64 -3.13 5.60
CA VAL A 254 14.82 -3.35 4.40
C VAL A 254 15.54 -2.82 3.17
N ALA A 255 15.68 -3.68 2.15
CA ALA A 255 16.31 -3.30 0.90
C ALA A 255 15.49 -2.23 0.15
N ASP A 256 16.16 -1.22 -0.41
CA ASP A 256 15.50 -0.18 -1.22
C ASP A 256 14.84 -0.83 -2.44
N PRO A 257 13.51 -0.68 -2.61
CA PRO A 257 12.80 -1.27 -3.73
C PRO A 257 13.16 -0.62 -5.09
N LEU A 258 13.72 0.57 -5.07
CA LEU A 258 14.11 1.28 -6.29
C LEU A 258 15.51 0.86 -6.79
N ALA A 259 16.26 0.11 -6.01
CA ALA A 259 17.55 -0.43 -6.42
C ALA A 259 17.33 -1.77 -7.14
N HIS A 260 17.52 -1.82 -8.49
CA HIS A 260 17.42 -3.06 -9.28
C HIS A 260 18.28 -4.19 -8.70
N ALA A 261 19.47 -3.87 -8.18
CA ALA A 261 20.34 -4.83 -7.51
C ALA A 261 19.72 -5.48 -6.25
N ALA A 262 18.59 -4.98 -5.77
CA ALA A 262 17.87 -5.52 -4.63
C ALA A 262 16.68 -6.43 -5.01
N ALA A 263 16.39 -6.63 -6.30
CA ALA A 263 15.23 -7.42 -6.74
C ALA A 263 15.25 -8.85 -6.19
N GLY A 264 16.41 -9.51 -6.16
CA GLY A 264 16.59 -10.86 -5.59
C GLY A 264 16.65 -10.92 -4.05
N ARG A 265 16.60 -9.79 -3.33
CA ARG A 265 16.68 -9.77 -1.86
C ARG A 265 15.29 -9.75 -1.25
N LYS A 266 15.00 -10.66 -0.30
CA LYS A 266 13.75 -10.67 0.46
C LYS A 266 13.57 -9.35 1.23
N GLN A 267 12.39 -8.76 1.13
CA GLN A 267 12.10 -7.47 1.81
C GLN A 267 11.97 -7.67 3.31
N GLY A 268 11.23 -8.68 3.75
CA GLY A 268 10.96 -8.91 5.16
C GLY A 268 10.17 -7.78 5.78
N LEU A 269 9.16 -7.28 5.07
CA LEU A 269 8.26 -6.26 5.58
C LEU A 269 7.29 -6.84 6.60
N SER A 270 6.81 -5.98 7.47
CA SER A 270 5.82 -6.31 8.48
C SER A 270 4.58 -5.44 8.32
N HIS A 271 3.43 -6.07 8.53
CA HIS A 271 2.14 -5.40 8.54
C HIS A 271 1.44 -5.64 9.88
N LEU A 272 0.76 -4.63 10.38
CA LEU A 272 -0.13 -4.73 11.54
C LEU A 272 -1.52 -4.28 11.11
N VAL A 273 -2.51 -5.13 11.35
CA VAL A 273 -3.93 -4.88 11.09
C VAL A 273 -4.66 -4.92 12.43
N VAL A 274 -5.40 -3.87 12.75
CA VAL A 274 -6.24 -3.81 13.95
C VAL A 274 -7.68 -3.55 13.52
N ALA A 275 -8.60 -4.36 14.01
CA ALA A 275 -10.04 -4.22 13.80
C ALA A 275 -10.72 -3.97 15.16
N ILE A 276 -11.64 -3.02 15.20
CA ILE A 276 -12.38 -2.65 16.41
C ILE A 276 -13.87 -2.70 16.10
N ASP A 277 -14.60 -3.48 16.87
CA ASP A 277 -16.05 -3.51 16.82
C ASP A 277 -16.62 -2.25 17.48
N VAL A 278 -17.36 -1.47 16.70
CA VAL A 278 -17.86 -0.15 17.11
C VAL A 278 -18.85 -0.27 18.26
N GLU A 279 -19.70 -1.30 18.23
CA GLU A 279 -20.78 -1.48 19.21
C GLU A 279 -20.24 -1.94 20.56
N THR A 280 -19.21 -2.77 20.55
CA THR A 280 -18.60 -3.31 21.78
C THR A 280 -17.98 -2.23 22.67
N LEU A 281 -17.45 -1.16 22.09
CA LEU A 281 -16.86 -0.04 22.83
C LEU A 281 -17.82 1.13 23.05
N ASP A 282 -19.03 1.07 22.51
CA ASP A 282 -20.02 2.12 22.64
C ASP A 282 -20.84 2.01 23.92
N ALA A 283 -20.38 2.65 24.98
CA ALA A 283 -21.07 2.65 26.27
C ALA A 283 -22.43 3.42 26.27
N THR A 284 -22.71 4.20 25.22
CA THR A 284 -23.88 5.10 25.17
C THR A 284 -24.90 4.73 24.09
N GLY A 285 -24.56 3.83 23.19
CA GLY A 285 -25.32 3.51 21.98
C GLY A 285 -25.20 4.59 20.90
N GLY A 286 -25.42 4.21 19.64
CA GLY A 286 -25.46 5.13 18.50
C GLY A 286 -24.11 5.52 17.93
N ALA A 287 -23.02 4.75 18.15
CA ALA A 287 -21.71 5.03 17.59
C ALA A 287 -21.71 5.19 16.06
N LEU A 288 -22.41 4.32 15.34
CA LEU A 288 -22.52 4.39 13.87
C LEU A 288 -23.18 5.71 13.42
N ALA A 289 -24.20 6.19 14.15
CA ALA A 289 -24.83 7.47 13.84
C ALA A 289 -23.84 8.64 14.06
N ARG A 290 -23.12 8.64 15.19
CA ARG A 290 -22.09 9.68 15.47
C ARG A 290 -20.96 9.67 14.45
N LEU A 291 -20.53 8.51 13.94
CA LEU A 291 -19.53 8.41 12.89
C LEU A 291 -20.05 8.99 11.55
N ALA A 292 -21.34 8.78 11.24
CA ALA A 292 -21.98 9.39 10.08
C ALA A 292 -22.10 10.91 10.25
N GLU A 293 -22.52 11.38 11.43
CA GLU A 293 -22.57 12.82 11.76
C GLU A 293 -21.20 13.48 11.67
N LEU A 294 -20.13 12.80 12.10
CA LEU A 294 -18.75 13.30 11.96
C LEU A 294 -18.39 13.52 10.50
N ARG A 295 -18.69 12.56 9.62
CA ARG A 295 -18.51 12.70 8.16
C ARG A 295 -19.29 13.89 7.63
N ASP A 296 -20.59 13.98 7.96
CA ASP A 296 -21.47 15.04 7.48
C ASP A 296 -21.00 16.41 7.98
N GLY A 297 -20.47 16.47 9.21
CA GLY A 297 -19.87 17.67 9.77
C GLY A 297 -18.67 18.19 8.97
N VAL A 298 -17.84 17.29 8.41
CA VAL A 298 -16.74 17.68 7.51
C VAL A 298 -17.29 18.35 6.25
N GLU A 299 -18.34 17.79 5.64
CA GLU A 299 -18.96 18.35 4.44
C GLU A 299 -19.68 19.67 4.74
N ALA A 300 -20.43 19.74 5.86
CA ALA A 300 -21.10 20.95 6.29
C ALA A 300 -20.14 22.11 6.59
N ALA A 301 -18.92 21.79 7.06
CA ALA A 301 -17.85 22.75 7.25
C ALA A 301 -17.13 23.15 5.94
N GLY A 302 -17.60 22.68 4.77
CA GLY A 302 -16.98 22.93 3.45
C GLY A 302 -15.71 22.11 3.21
N GLY A 303 -15.44 21.10 4.04
CA GLY A 303 -14.28 20.24 3.94
C GLY A 303 -14.48 19.09 2.95
N ARG A 304 -13.39 18.39 2.65
CA ARG A 304 -13.38 17.20 1.81
C ARG A 304 -13.23 15.96 2.67
N VAL A 305 -14.19 15.06 2.61
CA VAL A 305 -14.11 13.76 3.30
C VAL A 305 -13.01 12.89 2.70
N PRO A 306 -12.05 12.40 3.51
CA PRO A 306 -11.00 11.51 3.03
C PRO A 306 -11.58 10.22 2.44
N GLY A 307 -11.04 9.79 1.31
CA GLY A 307 -11.45 8.54 0.66
C GLY A 307 -12.83 8.57 -0.04
N ARG A 308 -13.52 9.73 -0.12
CA ARG A 308 -14.87 9.84 -0.70
C ARG A 308 -15.02 9.24 -2.11
N SER A 309 -14.00 9.35 -2.95
CA SER A 309 -14.01 8.82 -4.31
C SER A 309 -13.64 7.34 -4.40
N ARG A 310 -13.22 6.72 -3.30
CA ARG A 310 -12.79 5.32 -3.30
C ARG A 310 -14.01 4.40 -3.20
N VAL A 311 -14.07 3.40 -4.08
CA VAL A 311 -15.09 2.34 -4.06
C VAL A 311 -14.51 1.14 -3.34
N HIS A 312 -15.32 0.45 -2.53
CA HIS A 312 -14.86 -0.78 -1.85
C HIS A 312 -14.36 -1.80 -2.89
N PRO A 313 -13.22 -2.46 -2.67
CA PRO A 313 -12.64 -3.37 -3.66
C PRO A 313 -13.58 -4.47 -4.15
N ASP A 314 -14.44 -5.00 -3.29
CA ASP A 314 -15.40 -6.04 -3.67
C ASP A 314 -16.67 -5.49 -4.37
N ASP A 315 -16.89 -4.16 -4.37
CA ASP A 315 -18.01 -3.48 -5.03
C ASP A 315 -17.62 -2.87 -6.38
N VAL A 316 -16.34 -2.93 -6.76
CA VAL A 316 -15.86 -2.41 -8.05
C VAL A 316 -16.43 -3.27 -9.18
N ASN A 317 -17.11 -2.62 -10.13
CA ASN A 317 -17.56 -3.30 -11.34
C ASN A 317 -16.35 -3.68 -12.22
N PRO A 318 -16.15 -4.97 -12.54
CA PRO A 318 -15.05 -5.39 -13.44
C PRO A 318 -15.06 -4.70 -14.81
N SER A 319 -16.23 -4.25 -15.28
CA SER A 319 -16.37 -3.52 -16.55
C SER A 319 -16.10 -2.02 -16.43
N GLU A 320 -15.75 -1.52 -15.24
CA GLU A 320 -15.40 -0.10 -15.04
C GLU A 320 -14.19 0.27 -15.91
N ALA A 321 -14.30 1.40 -16.60
CA ALA A 321 -13.27 1.88 -17.51
C ALA A 321 -12.00 2.28 -16.74
N LEU A 322 -10.84 1.86 -17.25
CA LEU A 322 -9.55 2.14 -16.68
C LEU A 322 -8.59 2.70 -17.73
N GLN A 323 -7.89 3.78 -17.38
CA GLN A 323 -6.87 4.38 -18.21
C GLN A 323 -5.47 4.11 -17.61
N ILE A 324 -4.66 3.37 -18.34
CA ILE A 324 -3.29 3.04 -17.93
C ILE A 324 -2.32 3.93 -18.69
N ALA A 325 -1.42 4.60 -17.96
CA ALA A 325 -0.41 5.46 -18.58
C ALA A 325 0.48 4.66 -19.54
N GLY A 326 0.82 5.27 -20.70
CA GLY A 326 1.59 4.60 -21.76
C GLY A 326 2.87 3.90 -21.27
N PRO A 327 3.74 4.54 -20.49
CA PRO A 327 4.93 3.87 -19.96
C PRO A 327 4.64 2.66 -19.11
N THR A 328 3.56 2.69 -18.30
CA THR A 328 3.11 1.56 -17.48
C THR A 328 2.60 0.43 -18.36
N ALA A 329 1.76 0.75 -19.35
CA ALA A 329 1.22 -0.22 -20.29
C ALA A 329 2.33 -0.91 -21.10
N SER A 330 3.32 -0.13 -21.57
CA SER A 330 4.50 -0.66 -22.31
C SER A 330 5.33 -1.60 -21.43
N ALA A 331 5.56 -1.25 -20.16
CA ALA A 331 6.31 -2.10 -19.25
C ALA A 331 5.58 -3.43 -18.96
N ILE A 332 4.25 -3.38 -18.80
CA ILE A 332 3.42 -4.59 -18.61
C ILE A 332 3.41 -5.44 -19.90
N ALA A 333 3.33 -4.82 -21.08
CA ALA A 333 3.37 -5.53 -22.36
C ALA A 333 4.72 -6.25 -22.58
N ALA A 334 5.84 -5.63 -22.22
CA ALA A 334 7.15 -6.29 -22.28
C ALA A 334 7.23 -7.52 -21.36
N TRP A 335 6.62 -7.48 -20.18
CA TRP A 335 6.51 -8.65 -19.32
C TRP A 335 5.57 -9.71 -19.89
N ALA A 336 4.48 -9.32 -20.54
CA ALA A 336 3.56 -10.24 -21.21
C ALA A 336 4.26 -11.00 -22.36
N GLU A 337 5.05 -10.32 -23.16
CA GLU A 337 5.88 -10.92 -24.21
C GLU A 337 6.92 -11.88 -23.61
N ARG A 338 7.68 -11.44 -22.61
CA ARG A 338 8.69 -12.26 -21.92
C ARG A 338 8.13 -13.55 -21.33
N MET A 339 6.88 -13.52 -20.85
CA MET A 339 6.21 -14.64 -20.20
C MET A 339 5.24 -15.40 -21.10
N GLU A 340 5.19 -15.06 -22.40
CA GLU A 340 4.29 -15.65 -23.38
C GLU A 340 2.81 -15.56 -22.99
N VAL A 341 2.43 -14.46 -22.31
CA VAL A 341 1.05 -14.18 -21.90
C VAL A 341 0.38 -13.28 -22.93
N ALA A 342 -0.76 -13.71 -23.49
CA ALA A 342 -1.50 -12.93 -24.47
C ALA A 342 -2.06 -11.62 -23.84
N LEU A 343 -1.85 -10.50 -24.53
CA LEU A 343 -2.46 -9.22 -24.18
C LEU A 343 -3.95 -9.19 -24.49
N PRO A 344 -4.77 -8.46 -23.73
CA PRO A 344 -6.20 -8.22 -24.07
C PRO A 344 -6.34 -7.51 -25.42
N ALA A 345 -7.48 -7.69 -26.09
CA ALA A 345 -7.81 -6.95 -27.29
C ALA A 345 -7.83 -5.43 -26.99
N GLY A 346 -7.14 -4.64 -27.82
CA GLY A 346 -6.99 -3.19 -27.59
C GLY A 346 -5.76 -2.78 -26.74
N TRP A 347 -5.09 -3.74 -26.10
CA TRP A 347 -3.78 -3.50 -25.50
C TRP A 347 -2.71 -3.66 -26.58
N THR A 348 -2.50 -2.64 -27.39
CA THR A 348 -1.51 -2.71 -28.46
C THR A 348 -0.10 -2.74 -27.89
N SER A 349 0.67 -3.78 -28.25
CA SER A 349 2.13 -3.73 -28.11
C SER A 349 2.64 -2.49 -28.85
N PRO A 350 3.62 -1.76 -28.32
CA PRO A 350 4.35 -0.80 -29.14
C PRO A 350 4.87 -1.58 -30.33
N SER A 351 4.44 -1.19 -31.53
CA SER A 351 4.98 -1.75 -32.77
C SER A 351 6.51 -1.67 -32.72
N ALA A 352 7.18 -2.80 -32.91
CA ALA A 352 8.62 -2.97 -32.94
C ALA A 352 9.30 -2.00 -33.91
#